data_e14fdc944261946905522cad19d97324
#
_entry.id   e14fdc944261946905522cad19d97324
#
_cell.length_a   1.000
_cell.length_b   1.000
_cell.length_c   1.000
_cell.angle_alpha   90.00
_cell.angle_beta   90.00
_cell.angle_gamma   90.00
#
_symmetry.space_group_name_H-M   'P 1'
#
loop_
_entity.id
_entity.type
_entity.pdbx_description
1 polymer ?
#
loop_
_entity_poly.entity_id
_entity_poly.type
_entity_poly.pdbx_seq_one_letter_code
_entity_poly.pdbx_strand_id
1 'polypeptide(L)'
;MCSAGAAISEIELAEFDRASWTAVNTILVSEGAVIYSDLVARYPDRTSDHLKRLVESGSAQSATDYLRAKAMQEDWRERLFAELPGFDALLTLPAFGEAPRGLDSTGDAEYCAPWTFLGGPALTLPVAFGPNRLPLSLQLVASYRNDHRLLRAAKWIETTLAFDPGHPGIGA
;
A
#
# COMPACT_ATOMS: atom_id res chain seq x y z
N MET A 1 7.38 20.24 -8.91
CA MET A 1 8.46 19.27 -9.15
C MET A 1 9.11 19.46 -10.52
N CYS A 2 8.40 19.51 -11.65
CA CYS A 2 9.02 19.76 -12.97
C CYS A 2 9.82 21.04 -13.04
N SER A 3 9.32 22.14 -12.49
CA SER A 3 10.08 23.41 -12.40
C SER A 3 11.36 23.34 -11.58
N ALA A 4 11.51 22.33 -10.75
CA ALA A 4 12.71 22.06 -9.95
C ALA A 4 13.61 20.99 -10.58
N GLY A 5 13.35 20.61 -11.84
CA GLY A 5 14.20 19.70 -12.61
C GLY A 5 13.80 18.23 -12.60
N ALA A 6 12.62 17.87 -12.07
CA ALA A 6 12.13 16.50 -12.20
C ALA A 6 11.65 16.21 -13.64
N ALA A 7 12.08 15.08 -14.19
CA ALA A 7 11.47 14.49 -15.38
C ALA A 7 10.33 13.56 -14.94
N ILE A 8 9.12 13.80 -15.45
CA ILE A 8 7.93 12.99 -15.11
C ILE A 8 7.43 12.35 -16.40
N SER A 9 7.18 11.03 -16.33
CA SER A 9 6.55 10.25 -17.39
C SER A 9 5.38 9.48 -16.81
N GLU A 10 4.34 9.30 -17.58
CA GLU A 10 3.20 8.46 -17.19
C GLU A 10 3.50 7.00 -17.52
N ILE A 11 3.15 6.10 -16.61
CA ILE A 11 3.19 4.65 -16.79
C ILE A 11 1.75 4.16 -16.69
N GLU A 12 1.29 3.46 -17.70
CA GLU A 12 -0.04 2.87 -17.70
C GLU A 12 0.02 1.50 -17.00
N LEU A 13 -0.64 1.41 -15.84
CA LEU A 13 -0.77 0.18 -15.07
C LEU A 13 -2.16 -0.48 -15.27
N ALA A 14 -2.72 -0.36 -16.48
CA ALA A 14 -4.09 -0.75 -16.80
C ALA A 14 -4.41 -2.23 -16.51
N GLU A 15 -3.40 -3.07 -16.42
CA GLU A 15 -3.57 -4.51 -16.19
C GLU A 15 -3.58 -4.93 -14.71
N PHE A 16 -3.33 -4.01 -13.74
CA PHE A 16 -3.51 -4.33 -12.32
C PHE A 16 -5.01 -4.39 -11.99
N ASP A 17 -5.64 -5.42 -12.52
CA ASP A 17 -7.07 -5.59 -12.64
C ASP A 17 -7.69 -6.44 -11.51
N ARG A 18 -8.93 -6.86 -11.74
CA ARG A 18 -9.69 -7.70 -10.81
C ARG A 18 -8.99 -9.01 -10.46
N ALA A 19 -8.21 -9.62 -11.37
CA ALA A 19 -7.50 -10.88 -11.10
C ALA A 19 -6.37 -10.67 -10.10
N SER A 20 -5.67 -9.56 -10.22
CA SER A 20 -4.63 -9.12 -9.26
C SER A 20 -5.21 -8.89 -7.87
N TRP A 21 -6.38 -8.24 -7.78
CA TRP A 21 -7.08 -8.07 -6.49
C TRP A 21 -7.50 -9.40 -5.86
N THR A 22 -7.93 -10.37 -6.68
CA THR A 22 -8.23 -11.72 -6.19
C THR A 22 -6.99 -12.38 -5.62
N ALA A 23 -5.84 -12.26 -6.30
CA ALA A 23 -4.58 -12.80 -5.81
C ALA A 23 -4.10 -12.12 -4.53
N VAL A 24 -4.18 -10.78 -4.45
CA VAL A 24 -3.91 -10.01 -3.22
C VAL A 24 -4.71 -10.55 -2.05
N ASN A 25 -6.04 -10.67 -2.22
CA ASN A 25 -6.92 -11.15 -1.16
C ASN A 25 -6.63 -12.61 -0.78
N THR A 26 -6.42 -13.49 -1.76
CA THR A 26 -6.10 -14.90 -1.50
C THR A 26 -4.84 -15.05 -0.65
N ILE A 27 -3.78 -14.32 -0.97
CA ILE A 27 -2.53 -14.33 -0.18
C ILE A 27 -2.79 -13.76 1.21
N LEU A 28 -3.42 -12.60 1.29
CA LEU A 28 -3.70 -11.91 2.56
C LEU A 28 -4.45 -12.79 3.54
N VAL A 29 -5.58 -13.37 3.11
CA VAL A 29 -6.41 -14.18 4.00
C VAL A 29 -5.73 -15.51 4.35
N SER A 30 -5.03 -16.16 3.40
CA SER A 30 -4.32 -17.41 3.64
C SER A 30 -3.19 -17.27 4.66
N GLU A 31 -2.32 -16.27 4.45
CA GLU A 31 -1.21 -15.99 5.36
C GLU A 31 -1.72 -15.48 6.71
N GLY A 32 -2.76 -14.63 6.69
CA GLY A 32 -3.42 -14.14 7.89
C GLY A 32 -4.07 -15.26 8.72
N ALA A 33 -4.67 -16.28 8.08
CA ALA A 33 -5.20 -17.45 8.79
C ALA A 33 -4.08 -18.21 9.53
N VAL A 34 -2.94 -18.42 8.89
CA VAL A 34 -1.78 -19.08 9.53
C VAL A 34 -1.28 -18.29 10.73
N ILE A 35 -1.20 -16.96 10.62
CA ILE A 35 -0.67 -16.10 11.68
C ILE A 35 -1.64 -15.97 12.86
N TYR A 36 -2.94 -15.86 12.59
CA TYR A 36 -3.92 -15.42 13.60
C TYR A 36 -4.86 -16.52 14.11
N SER A 37 -4.85 -17.75 13.55
CA SER A 37 -5.75 -18.82 13.98
C SER A 37 -5.63 -19.14 15.47
N ASP A 38 -4.39 -19.29 15.97
CA ASP A 38 -4.15 -19.57 17.40
C ASP A 38 -4.62 -18.42 18.30
N LEU A 39 -4.44 -17.16 17.86
CA LEU A 39 -4.90 -16.00 18.60
C LEU A 39 -6.43 -15.97 18.70
N VAL A 40 -7.12 -16.19 17.59
CA VAL A 40 -8.58 -16.23 17.54
C VAL A 40 -9.13 -17.38 18.38
N ALA A 41 -8.52 -18.58 18.30
CA ALA A 41 -8.91 -19.74 19.08
C ALA A 41 -8.71 -19.53 20.59
N ARG A 42 -7.62 -18.88 20.97
CA ARG A 42 -7.25 -18.64 22.39
C ARG A 42 -8.07 -17.52 23.02
N TYR A 43 -8.45 -16.50 22.25
CA TYR A 43 -9.10 -15.29 22.76
C TYR A 43 -10.33 -14.90 21.93
N PRO A 44 -11.34 -15.78 21.80
CA PRO A 44 -12.49 -15.56 20.91
C PRO A 44 -13.30 -14.30 21.27
N ASP A 45 -13.38 -13.97 22.57
CA ASP A 45 -14.15 -12.81 23.06
C ASP A 45 -13.35 -11.48 22.99
N ARG A 46 -12.07 -11.55 22.69
CA ARG A 46 -11.16 -10.40 22.61
C ARG A 46 -10.69 -10.08 21.19
N THR A 47 -11.09 -10.87 20.23
CA THR A 47 -10.78 -10.68 18.80
C THR A 47 -12.00 -10.13 18.06
N SER A 48 -11.76 -9.20 17.14
CA SER A 48 -12.85 -8.60 16.34
C SER A 48 -13.46 -9.63 15.39
N ASP A 49 -14.72 -9.41 15.04
CA ASP A 49 -15.38 -10.24 14.03
C ASP A 49 -14.72 -10.14 12.66
N HIS A 50 -14.06 -9.01 12.36
CA HIS A 50 -13.28 -8.88 11.15
C HIS A 50 -12.10 -9.88 11.12
N LEU A 51 -11.34 -9.99 12.22
CA LEU A 51 -10.22 -10.93 12.30
C LEU A 51 -10.71 -12.39 12.26
N LYS A 52 -11.83 -12.70 12.90
CA LYS A 52 -12.44 -14.04 12.82
C LYS A 52 -12.81 -14.42 11.39
N ARG A 53 -13.47 -13.51 10.65
CA ARG A 53 -13.80 -13.71 9.23
C ARG A 53 -12.56 -13.86 8.35
N LEU A 54 -11.49 -13.12 8.63
CA LEU A 54 -10.23 -13.27 7.91
C LEU A 54 -9.65 -14.68 8.07
N VAL A 55 -9.62 -15.18 9.31
CA VAL A 55 -9.12 -16.55 9.62
C VAL A 55 -10.01 -17.61 8.98
N GLU A 56 -11.32 -17.48 9.05
CA GLU A 56 -12.28 -18.38 8.42
C GLU A 56 -12.10 -18.42 6.91
N SER A 57 -12.07 -17.25 6.26
CA SER A 57 -11.88 -17.12 4.82
C SER A 57 -10.54 -17.70 4.36
N GLY A 58 -9.48 -17.45 5.12
CA GLY A 58 -8.14 -17.96 4.79
C GLY A 58 -8.02 -19.47 4.97
N SER A 59 -8.66 -20.03 6.00
CA SER A 59 -8.71 -21.49 6.24
C SER A 59 -9.50 -22.24 5.16
N ALA A 60 -10.39 -21.56 4.46
CA ALA A 60 -11.15 -22.12 3.35
C ALA A 60 -10.42 -22.07 2.00
N GLN A 61 -9.29 -21.36 1.91
CA GLN A 61 -8.51 -21.28 0.66
C GLN A 61 -7.82 -22.62 0.36
N SER A 62 -7.81 -22.99 -0.93
CA SER A 62 -7.06 -24.17 -1.35
C SER A 62 -5.57 -23.84 -1.51
N ALA A 63 -4.69 -24.83 -1.26
CA ALA A 63 -3.27 -24.68 -1.54
C ALA A 63 -3.01 -24.36 -3.03
N THR A 64 -3.83 -24.87 -3.94
CA THR A 64 -3.72 -24.60 -5.38
C THR A 64 -4.00 -23.13 -5.69
N ASP A 65 -5.03 -22.53 -5.08
CA ASP A 65 -5.35 -21.13 -5.32
C ASP A 65 -4.30 -20.20 -4.70
N TYR A 66 -3.79 -20.53 -3.52
CA TYR A 66 -2.68 -19.82 -2.92
C TYR A 66 -1.42 -19.86 -3.80
N LEU A 67 -1.04 -21.02 -4.31
CA LEU A 67 0.13 -21.16 -5.19
C LEU A 67 -0.04 -20.40 -6.52
N ARG A 68 -1.25 -20.40 -7.09
CA ARG A 68 -1.56 -19.57 -8.27
C ARG A 68 -1.43 -18.07 -7.98
N ALA A 69 -1.94 -17.64 -6.84
CA ALA A 69 -1.82 -16.25 -6.41
C ALA A 69 -0.35 -15.84 -6.20
N LYS A 70 0.47 -16.73 -5.63
CA LYS A 70 1.92 -16.51 -5.47
C LYS A 70 2.65 -16.44 -6.81
N ALA A 71 2.30 -17.29 -7.77
CA ALA A 71 2.88 -17.24 -9.12
C ALA A 71 2.51 -15.93 -9.84
N MET A 72 1.25 -15.47 -9.70
CA MET A 72 0.81 -14.18 -10.22
C MET A 72 1.54 -13.01 -9.56
N GLN A 73 1.76 -13.07 -8.24
CA GLN A 73 2.54 -12.06 -7.52
C GLN A 73 3.96 -11.91 -8.10
N GLU A 74 4.61 -13.04 -8.40
CA GLU A 74 5.98 -13.06 -8.93
C GLU A 74 6.04 -12.50 -10.36
N ASP A 75 5.13 -12.94 -11.24
CA ASP A 75 5.00 -12.44 -12.61
C ASP A 75 4.77 -10.91 -12.64
N TRP A 76 3.86 -10.41 -11.80
CA TRP A 76 3.62 -8.98 -11.65
C TRP A 76 4.83 -8.22 -11.15
N ARG A 77 5.54 -8.78 -10.18
CA ARG A 77 6.75 -8.17 -9.63
C ARG A 77 7.83 -8.02 -10.71
N GLU A 78 8.04 -9.07 -11.50
CA GLU A 78 9.02 -9.06 -12.59
C GLU A 78 8.65 -8.01 -13.64
N ARG A 79 7.40 -7.97 -14.10
CA ARG A 79 6.93 -7.03 -15.13
C ARG A 79 7.03 -5.58 -14.66
N LEU A 80 6.44 -5.25 -13.52
CA LEU A 80 6.42 -3.87 -13.05
C LEU A 80 7.84 -3.36 -12.76
N PHE A 81 8.65 -4.16 -12.09
CA PHE A 81 9.98 -3.69 -11.73
C PHE A 81 10.95 -3.69 -12.91
N ALA A 82 10.65 -4.38 -14.01
CA ALA A 82 11.38 -4.23 -15.26
C ALA A 82 11.18 -2.85 -15.91
N GLU A 83 10.03 -2.22 -15.71
CA GLU A 83 9.73 -0.88 -16.24
C GLU A 83 10.38 0.27 -15.45
N LEU A 84 10.84 0.02 -14.21
CA LEU A 84 11.32 1.06 -13.30
C LEU A 84 12.84 1.39 -13.31
N PRO A 85 13.76 0.69 -14.02
CA PRO A 85 15.20 0.95 -13.86
C PRO A 85 15.63 2.39 -14.20
N GLY A 86 14.90 3.06 -15.10
CA GLY A 86 15.15 4.45 -15.50
C GLY A 86 14.58 5.51 -14.58
N PHE A 87 13.76 5.13 -13.59
CA PHE A 87 13.06 6.06 -12.70
C PHE A 87 13.62 6.00 -11.28
N ASP A 88 13.61 7.15 -10.60
CA ASP A 88 14.00 7.22 -9.19
C ASP A 88 12.90 6.71 -8.26
N ALA A 89 11.64 6.94 -8.61
CA ALA A 89 10.47 6.39 -7.95
C ALA A 89 9.24 6.47 -8.86
N LEU A 90 8.28 5.58 -8.64
CA LEU A 90 6.92 5.69 -9.12
C LEU A 90 6.13 6.58 -8.16
N LEU A 91 5.33 7.51 -8.70
CA LEU A 91 4.46 8.38 -7.92
C LEU A 91 3.00 7.90 -8.05
N THR A 92 2.32 7.80 -6.92
CA THR A 92 0.92 7.41 -6.87
C THR A 92 0.21 8.06 -5.67
N LEU A 93 -1.05 7.78 -5.50
CA LEU A 93 -1.83 8.22 -4.35
C LEU A 93 -1.81 7.11 -3.27
N PRO A 94 -1.72 7.46 -1.98
CA PRO A 94 -1.82 6.47 -0.91
C PRO A 94 -3.25 6.14 -0.48
N ALA A 95 -4.22 7.04 -0.78
CA ALA A 95 -5.61 6.93 -0.38
C ALA A 95 -6.52 7.81 -1.23
N PHE A 96 -7.84 7.61 -1.12
CA PHE A 96 -8.89 8.39 -1.79
C PHE A 96 -9.15 9.76 -1.15
N GLY A 97 -8.17 10.46 -0.68
CA GLY A 97 -8.31 11.78 -0.09
C GLY A 97 -8.01 11.81 1.40
N GLU A 98 -8.78 12.58 2.16
CA GLU A 98 -8.61 12.71 3.61
C GLU A 98 -9.05 11.45 4.36
N ALA A 99 -8.46 11.23 5.54
CA ALA A 99 -8.89 10.15 6.43
C ALA A 99 -10.40 10.24 6.75
N PRO A 100 -11.13 9.12 6.71
CA PRO A 100 -12.55 9.11 7.06
C PRO A 100 -12.74 9.47 8.52
N ARG A 101 -13.88 10.14 8.81
CA ARG A 101 -14.22 10.51 10.17
C ARG A 101 -14.72 9.31 10.98
N GLY A 102 -14.24 9.19 12.21
CA GLY A 102 -14.65 8.14 13.15
C GLY A 102 -13.63 7.01 13.24
N LEU A 103 -14.02 5.90 13.89
CA LEU A 103 -13.18 4.73 14.14
C LEU A 103 -13.70 3.45 13.46
N ASP A 104 -14.81 3.55 12.73
CA ASP A 104 -15.46 2.39 12.12
C ASP A 104 -14.77 1.93 10.82
N SER A 105 -14.01 2.85 10.19
CA SER A 105 -13.28 2.57 8.95
C SER A 105 -11.95 3.32 8.92
N THR A 106 -10.93 2.69 8.40
CA THR A 106 -9.63 3.31 8.13
C THR A 106 -9.49 3.78 6.67
N GLY A 107 -10.54 3.67 5.88
CA GLY A 107 -10.54 3.91 4.44
C GLY A 107 -10.27 2.64 3.63
N ASP A 108 -10.14 2.82 2.32
CA ASP A 108 -9.87 1.73 1.39
C ASP A 108 -8.35 1.57 1.17
N ALA A 109 -7.90 0.32 1.11
CA ALA A 109 -6.49 -0.02 0.87
C ALA A 109 -6.13 -0.10 -0.62
N GLU A 110 -7.04 0.25 -1.53
CA GLU A 110 -6.89 0.08 -2.97
C GLU A 110 -5.58 0.66 -3.51
N TYR A 111 -5.14 1.80 -3.00
CA TYR A 111 -3.88 2.41 -3.44
C TYR A 111 -2.62 1.87 -2.75
N CYS A 112 -2.76 1.19 -1.61
CA CYS A 112 -1.61 0.68 -0.84
C CYS A 112 -1.39 -0.83 -1.04
N ALA A 113 -2.45 -1.61 -1.18
CA ALA A 113 -2.39 -3.06 -1.26
C ALA A 113 -1.56 -3.59 -2.44
N PRO A 114 -1.58 -2.98 -3.64
CA PRO A 114 -0.74 -3.41 -4.75
C PRO A 114 0.75 -3.42 -4.41
N TRP A 115 1.24 -2.38 -3.75
CA TRP A 115 2.65 -2.26 -3.40
C TRP A 115 3.08 -3.23 -2.31
N THR A 116 2.20 -3.50 -1.36
CA THR A 116 2.38 -4.55 -0.35
C THR A 116 2.40 -5.93 -1.00
N PHE A 117 1.49 -6.19 -1.94
CA PHE A 117 1.44 -7.42 -2.71
C PHE A 117 2.73 -7.63 -3.50
N LEU A 118 3.23 -6.62 -4.19
CA LEU A 118 4.45 -6.68 -5.00
C LEU A 118 5.73 -6.68 -4.15
N GLY A 119 5.66 -6.27 -2.88
CA GLY A 119 6.80 -6.21 -1.98
C GLY A 119 7.81 -5.11 -2.32
N GLY A 120 7.40 -4.11 -3.08
CA GLY A 120 8.19 -2.91 -3.32
C GLY A 120 8.22 -1.99 -2.10
N PRO A 121 9.33 -1.32 -1.81
CA PRO A 121 9.36 -0.31 -0.76
C PRO A 121 8.45 0.85 -1.15
N ALA A 122 7.60 1.27 -0.24
CA ALA A 122 6.68 2.40 -0.41
C ALA A 122 6.82 3.39 0.75
N LEU A 123 6.68 4.68 0.44
CA LEU A 123 6.80 5.76 1.41
C LEU A 123 5.79 6.85 1.06
N THR A 124 5.23 7.49 2.06
CA THR A 124 4.23 8.54 1.89
C THR A 124 4.76 9.87 2.42
N LEU A 125 4.58 10.94 1.65
CA LEU A 125 4.91 12.31 2.02
C LEU A 125 3.65 13.17 2.03
N PRO A 126 3.36 13.93 3.09
CA PRO A 126 2.30 14.92 3.09
C PRO A 126 2.69 16.07 2.13
N VAL A 127 1.74 16.51 1.30
CA VAL A 127 2.00 17.51 0.26
C VAL A 127 0.97 18.63 0.20
N ALA A 128 -0.17 18.44 0.84
CA ALA A 128 -1.26 19.42 0.86
C ALA A 128 -2.19 19.18 2.05
N PHE A 129 -3.12 20.11 2.28
CA PHE A 129 -4.29 19.89 3.13
C PHE A 129 -5.53 19.73 2.28
N GLY A 130 -6.40 18.81 2.67
CA GLY A 130 -7.74 18.69 2.13
C GLY A 130 -8.73 19.71 2.73
N PRO A 131 -10.00 19.63 2.33
CA PRO A 131 -11.03 20.58 2.75
C PRO A 131 -11.28 20.60 4.27
N ASN A 132 -11.07 19.49 4.96
CA ASN A 132 -11.19 19.41 6.41
C ASN A 132 -9.87 19.64 7.16
N ARG A 133 -8.85 20.16 6.47
CA ARG A 133 -7.51 20.44 6.99
C ARG A 133 -6.77 19.17 7.49
N LEU A 134 -7.13 18.00 6.99
CA LEU A 134 -6.35 16.80 7.16
C LEU A 134 -5.29 16.68 6.03
N PRO A 135 -4.13 16.08 6.29
CA PRO A 135 -3.07 15.99 5.29
C PRO A 135 -3.49 15.09 4.11
N LEU A 136 -3.22 15.57 2.91
CA LEU A 136 -3.19 14.78 1.69
C LEU A 136 -1.74 14.46 1.35
N SER A 137 -1.51 13.27 0.87
CA SER A 137 -0.17 12.75 0.69
C SER A 137 0.08 12.25 -0.72
N LEU A 138 1.36 12.23 -1.09
CA LEU A 138 1.89 11.56 -2.27
C LEU A 138 2.57 10.28 -1.83
N GLN A 139 2.32 9.18 -2.52
CA GLN A 139 3.00 7.91 -2.30
C GLN A 139 4.12 7.74 -3.33
N LEU A 140 5.28 7.32 -2.85
CA LEU A 140 6.41 6.94 -3.67
C LEU A 140 6.64 5.44 -3.53
N VAL A 141 6.93 4.79 -4.64
CA VAL A 141 7.26 3.36 -4.68
C VAL A 141 8.54 3.17 -5.49
N ALA A 142 9.40 2.25 -5.07
CA ALA A 142 10.58 1.85 -5.84
C ALA A 142 10.61 0.33 -6.07
N SER A 143 11.53 -0.10 -6.93
CA SER A 143 11.74 -1.51 -7.20
C SER A 143 12.12 -2.28 -5.93
N TYR A 144 11.81 -3.57 -5.92
CA TYR A 144 12.10 -4.48 -4.81
C TYR A 144 13.54 -4.33 -4.29
N ARG A 145 13.66 -4.20 -2.96
CA ARG A 145 14.94 -4.00 -2.24
C ARG A 145 15.69 -2.71 -2.61
N ASN A 146 15.03 -1.71 -3.15
CA ASN A 146 15.63 -0.46 -3.55
C ASN A 146 15.27 0.72 -2.60
N ASP A 147 15.21 0.43 -1.32
CA ASP A 147 14.82 1.37 -0.25
C ASP A 147 15.68 2.63 -0.24
N HIS A 148 16.99 2.48 -0.44
CA HIS A 148 17.94 3.61 -0.45
C HIS A 148 17.64 4.62 -1.58
N ARG A 149 17.21 4.13 -2.75
CA ARG A 149 16.82 4.99 -3.88
C ARG A 149 15.51 5.71 -3.57
N LEU A 150 14.53 5.00 -3.03
CA LEU A 150 13.27 5.56 -2.57
C LEU A 150 13.49 6.69 -1.56
N LEU A 151 14.30 6.45 -0.53
CA LEU A 151 14.58 7.45 0.52
C LEU A 151 15.27 8.69 -0.04
N ARG A 152 16.18 8.54 -1.01
CA ARG A 152 16.82 9.70 -1.68
C ARG A 152 15.81 10.50 -2.49
N ALA A 153 14.97 9.84 -3.28
CA ALA A 153 13.91 10.49 -4.05
C ALA A 153 12.92 11.21 -3.13
N ALA A 154 12.49 10.55 -2.06
CA ALA A 154 11.61 11.12 -1.05
C ALA A 154 12.21 12.37 -0.40
N LYS A 155 13.49 12.33 0.00
CA LYS A 155 14.19 13.47 0.61
C LYS A 155 14.28 14.65 -0.35
N TRP A 156 14.54 14.40 -1.62
CA TRP A 156 14.57 15.45 -2.63
C TRP A 156 13.20 16.08 -2.83
N ILE A 157 12.13 15.27 -2.92
CA ILE A 157 10.75 15.74 -3.07
C ILE A 157 10.32 16.54 -1.84
N GLU A 158 10.54 16.03 -0.64
CA GLU A 158 10.23 16.72 0.62
C GLU A 158 10.87 18.10 0.67
N THR A 159 12.17 18.17 0.36
CA THR A 159 12.92 19.43 0.34
C THR A 159 12.42 20.39 -0.74
N THR A 160 12.05 19.86 -1.91
CA THR A 160 11.57 20.66 -3.06
C THR A 160 10.17 21.23 -2.82
N LEU A 161 9.27 20.44 -2.22
CA LEU A 161 7.92 20.87 -1.92
C LEU A 161 7.87 21.77 -0.69
N ALA A 162 8.78 21.59 0.27
CA ALA A 162 8.88 22.35 1.51
C ALA A 162 7.53 22.50 2.24
N PHE A 163 6.69 21.46 2.15
CA PHE A 163 5.38 21.46 2.79
C PHE A 163 5.54 21.15 4.28
N ASP A 164 5.05 22.07 5.11
CA ASP A 164 4.99 21.86 6.56
C ASP A 164 3.56 21.48 6.96
N PRO A 165 3.31 20.21 7.31
CA PRO A 165 2.00 19.77 7.79
C PRO A 165 1.65 20.31 9.19
N GLY A 166 2.60 20.94 9.87
CA GLY A 166 2.47 21.31 11.28
C GLY A 166 2.40 20.09 12.19
N HIS A 167 2.18 20.35 13.48
CA HIS A 167 1.82 19.30 14.42
C HIS A 167 0.29 19.27 14.58
N PRO A 168 -0.36 18.10 14.49
CA PRO A 168 -1.75 18.00 14.88
C PRO A 168 -1.85 18.47 16.33
N GLY A 169 -2.59 19.55 16.55
CA GLY A 169 -2.87 20.00 17.90
C GLY A 169 -3.55 18.87 18.66
N ILE A 170 -2.82 18.19 19.53
CA ILE A 170 -3.44 17.33 20.52
C ILE A 170 -4.18 18.33 21.42
N GLY A 171 -5.50 18.44 21.23
CA GLY A 171 -6.32 19.35 22.00
C GLY A 171 -6.07 19.13 23.48
N ALA A 172 -5.78 20.24 24.15
CA ALA A 172 -5.69 20.31 25.59
C ALA A 172 -7.08 20.10 26.21
#